data_e6d47ba7b717a4fe20f9dd1c2b7c1d36
#
_entry.id   e6d47ba7b717a4fe20f9dd1c2b7c1d36
#
_cell.length_a   1.000
_cell.length_b   1.000
_cell.length_c   1.000
_cell.angle_alpha   90.00
_cell.angle_beta   90.00
_cell.angle_gamma   90.00
#
_symmetry.space_group_name_H-M   'P 1'
#
loop_
_entity.id
_entity.type
_entity.pdbx_description
1 polymer ?
#
loop_
_entity_poly.entity_id
_entity_poly.type
_entity_poly.pdbx_seq_one_letter_code
_entity_poly.pdbx_strand_id
1 'polypeptide(L)'
;MKNSVVVFQDEVHFMAQTTVTRAWAPVGSAPKIKSLPGRDKISFSGFVVPQTGQLFMDKPDRFNYETVIASIRRFLSAYEPGEGTRIFLIMDNAGWHKKAKRLIKENVDGKYDDINRFVTFVYMPPYSPDLNPIEQVWRKTRREATHNRYVKNKAELESKLDTYYGKFRAPNQELSSLCSFNYESQKAA
;
A
#
# COMPACT_ATOMS: atom_id res chain seq x y z
N MET A 1 -23.43 9.18 14.61
CA MET A 1 -22.85 8.00 13.93
C MET A 1 -21.39 7.91 14.34
N LYS A 2 -20.90 6.75 14.77
CA LYS A 2 -19.47 6.57 15.03
C LYS A 2 -18.72 6.79 13.71
N ASN A 3 -17.67 7.61 13.72
CA ASN A 3 -16.83 7.83 12.53
C ASN A 3 -16.17 6.51 12.14
N SER A 4 -16.66 5.89 11.07
CA SER A 4 -16.08 4.66 10.53
C SER A 4 -15.25 4.99 9.30
N VAL A 5 -14.03 4.45 9.25
CA VAL A 5 -13.08 4.64 8.16
C VAL A 5 -12.69 3.29 7.61
N VAL A 6 -12.69 3.17 6.30
CA VAL A 6 -12.19 1.98 5.59
C VAL A 6 -10.77 2.24 5.14
N VAL A 7 -9.87 1.34 5.48
CA VAL A 7 -8.45 1.41 5.12
C VAL A 7 -8.05 0.09 4.48
N PHE A 8 -7.39 0.16 3.33
CA PHE A 8 -6.81 -1.01 2.69
C PHE A 8 -5.31 -1.02 2.91
N GLN A 9 -4.79 -2.18 3.28
CA GLN A 9 -3.38 -2.40 3.52
C GLN A 9 -2.86 -3.48 2.56
N ASP A 10 -1.65 -3.27 2.05
CA ASP A 10 -0.95 -4.25 1.22
C ASP A 10 0.57 -4.01 1.24
N GLU A 11 1.34 -5.01 0.82
CA GLU A 11 2.78 -4.94 0.70
C GLU A 11 3.22 -4.94 -0.77
N VAL A 12 4.27 -4.17 -1.04
CA VAL A 12 4.85 -4.09 -2.37
C VAL A 12 6.37 -4.07 -2.33
N HIS A 13 6.97 -4.66 -3.36
CA HIS A 13 8.39 -4.51 -3.66
C HIS A 13 8.62 -3.69 -4.92
N PHE A 14 9.54 -2.74 -4.84
CA PHE A 14 10.07 -2.04 -6.00
C PHE A 14 11.52 -2.45 -6.21
N MET A 15 11.82 -2.94 -7.41
CA MET A 15 13.16 -3.38 -7.77
C MET A 15 13.99 -2.19 -8.25
N ALA A 16 15.27 -2.13 -7.87
CA ALA A 16 16.22 -1.17 -8.44
C ALA A 16 16.58 -1.51 -9.90
N GLN A 17 16.46 -2.77 -10.27
CA GLN A 17 16.54 -3.18 -11.67
C GLN A 17 15.40 -2.53 -12.47
N THR A 18 15.74 -1.88 -13.58
CA THR A 18 14.78 -1.20 -14.44
C THR A 18 13.77 -2.20 -15.01
N THR A 19 12.49 -1.96 -14.76
CA THR A 19 11.40 -2.72 -15.37
C THR A 19 11.03 -2.10 -16.70
N VAL A 20 11.19 -2.85 -17.78
CA VAL A 20 10.88 -2.39 -19.14
C VAL A 20 9.42 -2.68 -19.47
N THR A 21 8.72 -1.67 -19.97
CA THR A 21 7.33 -1.80 -20.44
C THR A 21 7.19 -1.14 -21.81
N ARG A 22 6.08 -1.42 -22.50
CA ARG A 22 5.74 -0.77 -23.75
C ARG A 22 5.68 0.75 -23.58
N ALA A 23 6.28 1.49 -24.49
CA ALA A 23 6.24 2.94 -24.55
C ALA A 23 6.06 3.38 -26.01
N TRP A 24 5.46 4.55 -26.18
CA TRP A 24 5.40 5.17 -27.50
C TRP A 24 6.79 5.62 -27.93
N ALA A 25 7.15 5.35 -29.18
CA ALA A 25 8.40 5.72 -29.78
C ALA A 25 8.19 6.00 -31.27
N PRO A 26 9.06 6.77 -31.95
CA PRO A 26 8.98 6.97 -33.38
C PRO A 26 9.02 5.64 -34.15
N VAL A 27 8.28 5.54 -35.21
CA VAL A 27 8.27 4.35 -36.09
C VAL A 27 9.70 4.02 -36.56
N GLY A 28 10.08 2.74 -36.43
CA GLY A 28 11.42 2.28 -36.77
C GLY A 28 12.49 2.51 -35.71
N SER A 29 12.17 3.17 -34.58
CA SER A 29 13.11 3.34 -33.48
C SER A 29 13.08 2.13 -32.54
N ALA A 30 14.23 1.83 -31.91
CA ALA A 30 14.36 0.82 -30.86
C ALA A 30 14.97 1.48 -29.60
N PRO A 31 14.17 2.17 -28.76
CA PRO A 31 14.70 2.87 -27.60
C PRO A 31 15.35 1.89 -26.63
N LYS A 32 16.57 2.21 -26.19
CA LYS A 32 17.34 1.43 -25.22
C LYS A 32 17.28 2.11 -23.86
N ILE A 33 17.02 1.34 -22.81
CA ILE A 33 16.99 1.83 -21.44
C ILE A 33 18.13 1.16 -20.68
N LYS A 34 18.92 1.96 -19.95
CA LYS A 34 19.91 1.44 -19.03
C LYS A 34 19.21 0.66 -17.91
N SER A 35 19.82 -0.42 -17.45
CA SER A 35 19.33 -1.19 -16.32
C SER A 35 20.44 -1.41 -15.31
N LEU A 36 20.11 -1.33 -14.04
CA LEU A 36 21.00 -1.72 -12.95
C LEU A 36 20.97 -3.25 -12.81
N PRO A 37 22.10 -3.96 -12.90
CA PRO A 37 22.13 -5.38 -12.61
C PRO A 37 21.93 -5.60 -11.09
N GLY A 38 21.29 -6.72 -10.72
CA GLY A 38 21.12 -7.08 -9.33
C GLY A 38 19.66 -7.28 -8.92
N ARG A 39 19.47 -7.65 -7.65
CA ARG A 39 18.15 -7.94 -7.07
C ARG A 39 17.79 -6.98 -5.92
N ASP A 40 18.45 -5.84 -5.86
CA ASP A 40 18.15 -4.83 -4.85
C ASP A 40 16.70 -4.39 -4.96
N LYS A 41 16.03 -4.39 -3.83
CA LYS A 41 14.63 -3.99 -3.74
C LYS A 41 14.37 -3.14 -2.52
N ILE A 42 13.29 -2.36 -2.58
CA ILE A 42 12.73 -1.66 -1.44
C ILE A 42 11.35 -2.22 -1.20
N SER A 43 11.08 -2.55 0.05
CA SER A 43 9.78 -3.07 0.50
C SER A 43 8.97 -1.94 1.13
N PHE A 44 7.70 -1.89 0.81
CA PHE A 44 6.76 -0.99 1.46
C PHE A 44 5.56 -1.76 1.98
N SER A 45 5.06 -1.36 3.15
CA SER A 45 3.73 -1.64 3.63
C SER A 45 2.92 -0.35 3.49
N GLY A 46 1.87 -0.38 2.68
CA GLY A 46 1.04 0.79 2.37
C GLY A 46 -0.35 0.68 2.99
N PHE A 47 -0.88 1.82 3.40
CA PHE A 47 -2.23 1.98 3.93
C PHE A 47 -2.92 3.09 3.15
N VAL A 48 -3.97 2.79 2.43
CA VAL A 48 -4.75 3.80 1.69
C VAL A 48 -6.13 3.98 2.32
N VAL A 49 -6.54 5.23 2.45
CA VAL A 49 -7.89 5.64 2.86
C VAL A 49 -8.64 6.10 1.60
N PRO A 50 -9.45 5.27 0.94
CA PRO A 50 -10.07 5.62 -0.34
C PRO A 50 -10.93 6.88 -0.29
N GLN A 51 -11.62 7.13 0.84
CA GLN A 51 -12.50 8.28 0.98
C GLN A 51 -11.77 9.61 0.86
N THR A 52 -10.53 9.68 1.34
CA THR A 52 -9.73 10.91 1.33
C THR A 52 -8.59 10.88 0.32
N GLY A 53 -8.23 9.68 -0.17
CA GLY A 53 -7.04 9.46 -1.00
C GLY A 53 -5.72 9.63 -0.24
N GLN A 54 -5.74 9.62 1.09
CA GLN A 54 -4.51 9.63 1.89
C GLN A 54 -3.81 8.28 1.81
N LEU A 55 -2.49 8.33 1.67
CA LEU A 55 -1.63 7.17 1.59
C LEU A 55 -0.52 7.25 2.65
N PHE A 56 -0.43 6.23 3.46
CA PHE A 56 0.60 6.08 4.49
C PHE A 56 1.53 4.93 4.09
N MET A 57 2.83 5.20 4.10
CA MET A 57 3.84 4.25 3.65
C MET A 57 4.83 3.98 4.77
N ASP A 58 5.05 2.70 5.04
CA ASP A 58 6.09 2.20 5.93
C ASP A 58 7.11 1.37 5.13
N LYS A 59 8.36 1.33 5.58
CA LYS A 59 9.46 0.60 4.92
C LYS A 59 10.01 -0.50 5.84
N PRO A 60 9.34 -1.64 5.95
CA PRO A 60 9.87 -2.76 6.72
C PRO A 60 11.02 -3.47 5.97
N ASP A 61 12.02 -3.94 6.70
CA ASP A 61 13.13 -4.71 6.11
C ASP A 61 12.66 -6.04 5.53
N ARG A 62 11.64 -6.63 6.15
CA ARG A 62 11.03 -7.91 5.74
C ARG A 62 9.54 -7.92 6.06
N PHE A 63 8.78 -8.80 5.40
CA PHE A 63 7.38 -9.02 5.72
C PHE A 63 7.23 -10.21 6.65
N ASN A 64 6.73 -9.94 7.85
CA ASN A 64 6.34 -10.93 8.84
C ASN A 64 5.28 -10.33 9.78
N TYR A 65 4.74 -11.10 10.70
CA TYR A 65 3.69 -10.65 11.62
C TYR A 65 4.14 -9.50 12.53
N GLU A 66 5.42 -9.46 12.93
CA GLU A 66 5.96 -8.40 13.80
C GLU A 66 6.02 -7.06 13.05
N THR A 67 6.50 -7.10 11.81
CA THR A 67 6.57 -5.89 10.97
C THR A 67 5.18 -5.41 10.57
N VAL A 68 4.21 -6.30 10.35
CA VAL A 68 2.80 -5.92 10.14
C VAL A 68 2.24 -5.19 11.36
N ILE A 69 2.44 -5.71 12.57
CA ILE A 69 2.00 -5.05 13.80
C ILE A 69 2.66 -3.69 13.97
N ALA A 70 3.97 -3.60 13.71
CA ALA A 70 4.71 -2.34 13.78
C ALA A 70 4.21 -1.32 12.74
N SER A 71 3.94 -1.76 11.50
CA SER A 71 3.39 -0.90 10.44
C SER A 71 1.99 -0.38 10.78
N ILE A 72 1.13 -1.21 11.38
CA ILE A 72 -0.19 -0.78 11.86
C ILE A 72 -0.06 0.30 12.94
N ARG A 73 0.86 0.15 13.90
CA ARG A 73 1.11 1.17 14.92
C ARG A 73 1.61 2.49 14.32
N ARG A 74 2.54 2.43 13.36
CA ARG A 74 3.02 3.63 12.64
C ARG A 74 1.91 4.31 11.85
N PHE A 75 1.06 3.51 11.20
CA PHE A 75 -0.14 4.02 10.53
C PHE A 75 -1.07 4.74 11.51
N LEU A 76 -1.42 4.11 12.64
CA LEU A 76 -2.29 4.72 13.66
C LEU A 76 -1.68 6.01 14.22
N SER A 77 -0.37 6.03 14.47
CA SER A 77 0.33 7.22 14.94
C SER A 77 0.33 8.36 13.90
N ALA A 78 0.39 8.04 12.60
CA ALA A 78 0.41 9.04 11.54
C ALA A 78 -0.99 9.49 11.12
N TYR A 79 -1.99 8.61 11.24
CA TYR A 79 -3.39 8.90 10.91
C TYR A 79 -4.10 9.65 12.03
N GLU A 80 -3.68 9.44 13.29
CA GLU A 80 -4.23 10.08 14.50
C GLU A 80 -5.76 9.96 14.59
N PRO A 81 -6.30 8.73 14.69
CA PRO A 81 -7.75 8.56 14.72
C PRO A 81 -8.34 9.22 15.96
N GLY A 82 -9.33 10.08 15.75
CA GLY A 82 -10.07 10.72 16.84
C GLY A 82 -10.79 9.71 17.74
N GLU A 83 -11.18 10.15 18.94
CA GLU A 83 -11.91 9.31 19.88
C GLU A 83 -13.21 8.76 19.27
N GLY A 84 -13.48 7.47 19.51
CA GLY A 84 -14.65 6.79 18.93
C GLY A 84 -14.55 6.44 17.46
N THR A 85 -13.43 6.74 16.79
CA THR A 85 -13.19 6.28 15.40
C THR A 85 -13.05 4.76 15.37
N ARG A 86 -13.70 4.11 14.38
CA ARG A 86 -13.51 2.70 14.07
C ARG A 86 -12.91 2.54 12.68
N ILE A 87 -11.74 1.94 12.62
CA ILE A 87 -11.01 1.67 11.37
C ILE A 87 -11.28 0.22 10.96
N PHE A 88 -11.90 0.02 9.81
CA PHE A 88 -12.00 -1.29 9.16
C PHE A 88 -10.75 -1.46 8.30
N LEU A 89 -9.77 -2.22 8.82
CA LEU A 89 -8.52 -2.51 8.13
C LEU A 89 -8.70 -3.76 7.27
N ILE A 90 -8.70 -3.55 5.97
CA ILE A 90 -8.87 -4.60 4.96
C ILE A 90 -7.50 -5.04 4.47
N MET A 91 -7.24 -6.35 4.54
CA MET A 91 -5.96 -6.98 4.18
C MET A 91 -6.21 -8.28 3.40
N ASP A 92 -5.18 -8.78 2.76
CA ASP A 92 -5.19 -10.09 2.16
C ASP A 92 -5.10 -11.22 3.22
N ASN A 93 -5.12 -12.46 2.74
CA ASN A 93 -5.10 -13.67 3.57
C ASN A 93 -3.68 -14.21 3.85
N ALA A 94 -2.62 -13.41 3.72
CA ALA A 94 -1.26 -13.86 3.99
C ALA A 94 -1.12 -14.44 5.41
N GLY A 95 -0.26 -15.44 5.54
CA GLY A 95 -0.06 -16.14 6.81
C GLY A 95 0.39 -15.22 7.95
N TRP A 96 1.22 -14.23 7.65
CA TRP A 96 1.67 -13.23 8.62
C TRP A 96 0.56 -12.27 9.04
N HIS A 97 -0.39 -11.90 8.15
CA HIS A 97 -1.59 -11.12 8.50
C HIS A 97 -2.50 -11.88 9.46
N LYS A 98 -2.74 -13.17 9.19
CA LYS A 98 -3.53 -14.03 10.07
C LYS A 98 -2.90 -14.17 11.45
N LYS A 99 -1.57 -14.35 11.50
CA LYS A 99 -0.82 -14.44 12.77
C LYS A 99 -0.86 -13.11 13.53
N ALA A 100 -0.65 -11.98 12.86
CA ALA A 100 -0.73 -10.65 13.47
C ALA A 100 -2.12 -10.40 14.07
N LYS A 101 -3.20 -10.62 13.29
CA LYS A 101 -4.58 -10.48 13.78
C LYS A 101 -4.88 -11.37 14.99
N ARG A 102 -4.43 -12.64 14.95
CA ARG A 102 -4.63 -13.56 16.08
C ARG A 102 -3.99 -13.00 17.34
N LEU A 103 -2.71 -12.63 17.31
CA LEU A 103 -1.99 -12.08 18.47
C LEU A 103 -2.63 -10.79 19.01
N ILE A 104 -3.04 -9.89 18.11
CA ILE A 104 -3.71 -8.65 18.46
C ILE A 104 -5.05 -8.93 19.14
N LYS A 105 -5.81 -9.94 18.66
CA LYS A 105 -7.10 -10.32 19.27
C LYS A 105 -6.95 -11.04 20.60
N GLU A 106 -5.97 -11.93 20.72
CA GLU A 106 -5.64 -12.61 21.99
C GLU A 106 -5.24 -11.60 23.07
N ASN A 107 -4.58 -10.53 22.66
CA ASN A 107 -4.28 -9.34 23.49
C ASN A 107 -3.77 -9.66 24.89
N VAL A 108 -2.84 -10.59 24.99
CA VAL A 108 -2.27 -11.01 26.27
C VAL A 108 -1.67 -9.79 26.99
N ASP A 109 -2.04 -9.60 28.24
CA ASP A 109 -1.60 -8.52 29.14
C ASP A 109 -1.87 -7.10 28.58
N GLY A 110 -2.88 -6.93 27.72
CA GLY A 110 -3.23 -5.62 27.15
C GLY A 110 -2.21 -5.08 26.12
N LYS A 111 -1.29 -5.92 25.67
CA LYS A 111 -0.16 -5.55 24.78
C LYS A 111 -0.58 -4.83 23.49
N TYR A 112 -1.81 -5.03 23.04
CA TYR A 112 -2.33 -4.52 21.77
C TYR A 112 -3.61 -3.67 21.95
N ASP A 113 -3.86 -3.12 23.14
CA ASP A 113 -4.99 -2.24 23.42
C ASP A 113 -4.98 -1.00 22.51
N ASP A 114 -3.79 -0.49 22.21
CA ASP A 114 -3.54 0.61 21.30
C ASP A 114 -4.11 0.35 19.90
N ILE A 115 -4.04 -0.89 19.41
CA ILE A 115 -4.59 -1.30 18.11
C ILE A 115 -6.07 -1.67 18.23
N ASN A 116 -6.43 -2.52 19.22
CA ASN A 116 -7.79 -3.03 19.40
C ASN A 116 -8.81 -1.91 19.64
N ARG A 117 -8.37 -0.80 20.23
CA ARG A 117 -9.20 0.38 20.48
C ARG A 117 -9.80 0.94 19.17
N PHE A 118 -9.04 0.91 18.09
CA PHE A 118 -9.41 1.53 16.81
C PHE A 118 -9.73 0.54 15.70
N VAL A 119 -9.02 -0.60 15.63
CA VAL A 119 -8.96 -1.45 14.43
C VAL A 119 -9.89 -2.66 14.50
N THR A 120 -10.66 -2.84 13.43
CA THR A 120 -11.38 -4.07 13.13
C THR A 120 -10.80 -4.66 11.84
N PHE A 121 -10.25 -5.88 11.94
CA PHE A 121 -9.64 -6.56 10.81
C PHE A 121 -10.67 -7.24 9.91
N VAL A 122 -10.60 -6.98 8.63
CA VAL A 122 -11.41 -7.61 7.58
C VAL A 122 -10.47 -8.25 6.56
N TYR A 123 -10.76 -9.47 6.14
CA TYR A 123 -10.00 -10.12 5.07
C TYR A 123 -10.75 -10.07 3.76
N MET A 124 -9.99 -9.80 2.69
CA MET A 124 -10.51 -9.94 1.33
C MET A 124 -10.77 -11.43 1.01
N PRO A 125 -11.69 -11.73 0.09
CA PRO A 125 -11.83 -13.08 -0.45
C PRO A 125 -10.49 -13.57 -1.00
N PRO A 126 -10.20 -14.88 -0.91
CA PRO A 126 -9.01 -15.43 -1.55
C PRO A 126 -8.97 -15.14 -3.06
N TYR A 127 -7.77 -14.91 -3.59
CA TYR A 127 -7.53 -14.69 -5.02
C TYR A 127 -8.30 -13.51 -5.64
N SER A 128 -8.56 -12.45 -4.87
CA SER A 128 -9.33 -11.29 -5.32
C SER A 128 -8.53 -9.98 -5.26
N PRO A 129 -7.38 -9.86 -5.96
CA PRO A 129 -6.56 -8.64 -5.93
C PRO A 129 -7.30 -7.42 -6.51
N ASP A 130 -8.26 -7.65 -7.42
CA ASP A 130 -9.06 -6.57 -8.03
C ASP A 130 -9.98 -5.85 -7.01
N LEU A 131 -10.24 -6.48 -5.86
CA LEU A 131 -10.96 -5.86 -4.75
C LEU A 131 -10.06 -5.01 -3.86
N ASN A 132 -8.75 -4.98 -4.11
CA ASN A 132 -7.81 -4.17 -3.34
C ASN A 132 -7.44 -2.88 -4.09
N PRO A 133 -8.01 -1.73 -3.74
CA PRO A 133 -7.75 -0.48 -4.46
C PRO A 133 -6.30 -0.01 -4.35
N ILE A 134 -5.55 -0.44 -3.34
CA ILE A 134 -4.14 -0.09 -3.22
C ILE A 134 -3.29 -0.68 -4.36
N GLU A 135 -3.74 -1.76 -5.00
CA GLU A 135 -3.10 -2.31 -6.20
C GLU A 135 -3.09 -1.30 -7.36
N GLN A 136 -4.11 -0.44 -7.45
CA GLN A 136 -4.12 0.66 -8.43
C GLN A 136 -3.05 1.70 -8.11
N VAL A 137 -2.80 1.94 -6.82
CA VAL A 137 -1.70 2.82 -6.38
C VAL A 137 -0.36 2.23 -6.80
N TRP A 138 -0.15 0.91 -6.63
CA TRP A 138 1.07 0.23 -7.07
C TRP A 138 1.26 0.30 -8.58
N ARG A 139 0.19 0.09 -9.35
CA ARG A 139 0.21 0.22 -10.83
C ARG A 139 0.56 1.65 -11.25
N LYS A 140 -0.06 2.66 -10.62
CA LYS A 140 0.25 4.08 -10.85
C LYS A 140 1.71 4.38 -10.53
N THR A 141 2.19 3.94 -9.35
CA THR A 141 3.59 4.15 -8.93
C THR A 141 4.57 3.53 -9.93
N ARG A 142 4.32 2.29 -10.37
CA ARG A 142 5.17 1.64 -11.37
C ARG A 142 5.23 2.45 -12.66
N ARG A 143 4.09 2.88 -13.16
CA ARG A 143 4.01 3.67 -14.40
C ARG A 143 4.72 5.01 -14.30
N GLU A 144 4.61 5.70 -13.18
CA GLU A 144 5.05 7.09 -13.04
C GLU A 144 6.44 7.22 -12.42
N ALA A 145 6.88 6.26 -11.62
CA ALA A 145 8.13 6.38 -10.86
C ALA A 145 9.20 5.35 -11.23
N THR A 146 8.83 4.14 -11.70
CA THR A 146 9.84 3.07 -11.87
C THR A 146 9.93 2.46 -13.28
N HIS A 147 8.81 2.30 -13.99
CA HIS A 147 8.84 1.71 -15.34
C HIS A 147 9.62 2.59 -16.33
N ASN A 148 10.50 1.95 -17.12
CA ASN A 148 11.33 2.62 -18.11
C ASN A 148 12.25 3.71 -17.52
N ARG A 149 12.52 3.68 -16.20
CA ARG A 149 13.35 4.67 -15.52
C ARG A 149 14.58 4.01 -14.90
N TYR A 150 15.74 4.49 -15.34
CA TYR A 150 17.01 4.08 -14.76
C TYR A 150 17.24 4.75 -13.40
N VAL A 151 17.79 3.99 -12.47
CA VAL A 151 18.35 4.48 -11.20
C VAL A 151 19.79 3.98 -11.07
N LYS A 152 20.66 4.77 -10.46
CA LYS A 152 22.08 4.42 -10.29
C LYS A 152 22.30 3.36 -9.20
N ASN A 153 21.42 3.36 -8.18
CA ASN A 153 21.52 2.47 -7.03
C ASN A 153 20.18 2.44 -6.26
N LYS A 154 20.13 1.59 -5.24
CA LYS A 154 18.98 1.45 -4.34
C LYS A 154 18.60 2.76 -3.64
N ALA A 155 19.58 3.55 -3.20
CA ALA A 155 19.33 4.80 -2.48
C ALA A 155 18.64 5.85 -3.37
N GLU A 156 19.00 5.92 -4.65
CA GLU A 156 18.30 6.80 -5.60
C GLU A 156 16.86 6.36 -5.83
N LEU A 157 16.61 5.05 -5.94
CA LEU A 157 15.26 4.52 -6.03
C LEU A 157 14.44 4.90 -4.80
N GLU A 158 15.02 4.72 -3.61
CA GLU A 158 14.37 5.05 -2.35
C GLU A 158 13.99 6.53 -2.27
N SER A 159 14.92 7.42 -2.57
CA SER A 159 14.68 8.87 -2.59
C SER A 159 13.57 9.26 -3.58
N LYS A 160 13.55 8.65 -4.77
CA LYS A 160 12.50 8.89 -5.76
C LYS A 160 11.13 8.45 -5.28
N LEU A 161 11.04 7.28 -4.64
CA LEU A 161 9.79 6.75 -4.12
C LEU A 161 9.31 7.56 -2.91
N ASP A 162 10.20 7.98 -2.01
CA ASP A 162 9.86 8.84 -0.87
C ASP A 162 9.30 10.19 -1.34
N THR A 163 9.93 10.80 -2.33
CA THR A 163 9.45 12.05 -2.94
C THR A 163 8.09 11.82 -3.62
N TYR A 164 7.92 10.70 -4.31
CA TYR A 164 6.68 10.36 -4.99
C TYR A 164 5.53 10.18 -3.99
N TYR A 165 5.73 9.39 -2.94
CA TYR A 165 4.70 9.11 -1.94
C TYR A 165 4.44 10.28 -0.99
N GLY A 166 5.41 11.16 -0.81
CA GLY A 166 5.23 12.40 -0.03
C GLY A 166 4.06 13.27 -0.50
N LYS A 167 3.70 13.18 -1.78
CA LYS A 167 2.56 13.92 -2.38
C LYS A 167 1.19 13.47 -1.87
N PHE A 168 1.09 12.27 -1.30
CA PHE A 168 -0.18 11.62 -0.95
C PHE A 168 -0.41 11.47 0.55
N ARG A 169 0.41 12.11 1.38
CA ARG A 169 0.24 12.10 2.85
C ARG A 169 -0.99 12.88 3.29
N ALA A 170 -1.27 14.01 2.62
CA ALA A 170 -2.49 14.80 2.83
C ALA A 170 -3.64 14.24 1.96
N PRO A 171 -4.90 14.59 2.25
CA PRO A 171 -6.04 14.25 1.39
C PRO A 171 -5.77 14.58 -0.07
N ASN A 172 -6.04 13.62 -0.96
CA ASN A 172 -5.67 13.69 -2.36
C ASN A 172 -6.80 13.19 -3.27
N GLN A 173 -7.38 14.08 -4.06
CA GLN A 173 -8.50 13.77 -4.94
C GLN A 173 -8.14 12.75 -6.03
N GLU A 174 -6.91 12.78 -6.53
CA GLU A 174 -6.47 11.85 -7.57
C GLU A 174 -6.45 10.41 -7.04
N LEU A 175 -5.88 10.18 -5.83
CA LEU A 175 -5.90 8.86 -5.21
C LEU A 175 -7.29 8.46 -4.75
N SER A 176 -8.10 9.39 -4.23
CA SER A 176 -9.49 9.09 -3.88
C SER A 176 -10.26 8.58 -5.09
N SER A 177 -10.15 9.26 -6.23
CA SER A 177 -10.79 8.83 -7.49
C SER A 177 -10.23 7.49 -8.00
N LEU A 178 -8.91 7.29 -7.90
CA LEU A 178 -8.25 6.04 -8.32
C LEU A 178 -8.68 4.84 -7.47
N CYS A 179 -8.89 5.05 -6.18
CA CYS A 179 -9.26 4.03 -5.21
C CYS A 179 -10.77 3.88 -5.01
N SER A 180 -11.60 4.69 -5.69
CA SER A 180 -13.05 4.56 -5.63
C SER A 180 -13.52 3.32 -6.35
N PHE A 181 -14.42 2.55 -5.71
CA PHE A 181 -15.10 1.43 -6.33
C PHE A 181 -16.41 1.91 -6.96
N ASN A 182 -16.53 1.78 -8.28
CA ASN A 182 -17.82 1.92 -8.94
C ASN A 182 -18.59 0.60 -8.79
N TYR A 183 -19.33 0.45 -7.71
CA TYR A 183 -20.20 -0.71 -7.47
C TYR A 183 -21.46 -0.73 -8.37
N GLU A 184 -21.69 0.28 -9.20
CA GLU A 184 -22.89 0.38 -10.02
C GLU A 184 -22.91 -0.52 -11.27
N SER A 185 -21.79 -1.13 -11.65
CA SER A 185 -21.70 -1.89 -12.90
C SER A 185 -22.10 -3.36 -12.82
N GLN A 186 -22.54 -3.86 -11.67
CA GLN A 186 -22.96 -5.26 -11.51
C GLN A 186 -24.45 -5.45 -11.20
N LYS A 187 -25.29 -4.47 -11.51
CA LYS A 187 -26.73 -4.72 -11.59
C LYS A 187 -27.09 -5.07 -13.02
N ALA A 188 -27.45 -6.33 -13.19
CA ALA A 188 -28.11 -6.96 -14.32
C ALA A 188 -27.22 -7.45 -15.48
N ALA A 189 -26.95 -8.70 -15.48
CA ALA A 189 -27.16 -9.56 -16.63
C ALA A 189 -27.95 -10.79 -16.17
#